data_592ee51ddacbb219fbaf9be4b8f20ae7
#
_entry.id   592ee51ddacbb219fbaf9be4b8f20ae7
#
_cell.length_a   1.000
_cell.length_b   1.000
_cell.length_c   1.000
_cell.angle_alpha   90.00
_cell.angle_beta   90.00
_cell.angle_gamma   90.00
#
_symmetry.space_group_name_H-M   'P 1'
#
loop_
_entity.id
_entity.type
_entity.pdbx_description
1 polymer ?
#
loop_
_entity_poly.entity_id
_entity_poly.type
_entity_poly.pdbx_seq_one_letter_code
_entity_poly.pdbx_strand_id
1 'polypeptide(L)'
;MASAPLTIEVQSEIGKLDAVLLHSPGAEVENMTPRNAQRALYSDILNLSIAQKEYEQVSGVLNKVAKTYQIRDLLIKILDNHAEREALIGKICVTENVTDYFEYLMDMSSKNLAAVLIEGLPAKINTLTAYLKDDYYALLPLYNFYFTRDASV
;
A
#
# COMPACT_ATOMS: atom_id res chain seq x y z
N MET A 1 10.66 11.60 24.06
CA MET A 1 10.66 12.96 23.46
C MET A 1 9.73 12.93 22.29
N ALA A 2 8.61 13.65 22.34
CA ALA A 2 7.72 13.77 21.18
C ALA A 2 8.49 14.57 20.11
N SER A 3 8.65 13.99 18.91
CA SER A 3 9.22 14.72 17.78
C SER A 3 8.26 15.85 17.41
N ALA A 4 8.80 17.05 17.15
CA ALA A 4 7.98 18.14 16.62
C ALA A 4 7.20 17.67 15.38
N PRO A 5 5.95 18.14 15.21
CA PRO A 5 5.16 17.78 14.03
C PRO A 5 5.92 18.20 12.78
N LEU A 6 6.02 17.27 11.82
CA LEU A 6 6.62 17.56 10.52
C LEU A 6 5.62 18.41 9.72
N THR A 7 6.02 19.63 9.37
CA THR A 7 5.23 20.47 8.46
C THR A 7 5.46 19.95 7.04
N ILE A 8 4.38 19.55 6.37
CA ILE A 8 4.45 19.13 4.96
C ILE A 8 4.34 20.38 4.10
N GLU A 9 5.44 20.77 3.46
CA GLU A 9 5.51 21.94 2.61
C GLU A 9 6.50 21.65 1.48
N VAL A 10 6.00 21.52 0.25
CA VAL A 10 6.81 21.26 -0.94
C VAL A 10 6.71 22.46 -1.86
N GLN A 11 7.73 23.34 -1.82
CA GLN A 11 7.79 24.55 -2.63
C GLN A 11 8.75 24.44 -3.83
N SER A 12 9.60 23.43 -3.86
CA SER A 12 10.64 23.29 -4.89
C SER A 12 11.03 21.83 -5.08
N GLU A 13 11.24 21.44 -6.34
CA GLU A 13 11.75 20.11 -6.69
C GLU A 13 13.29 20.04 -6.69
N ILE A 14 13.96 21.17 -6.64
CA ILE A 14 15.43 21.29 -6.67
C ILE A 14 16.01 21.81 -5.34
N GLY A 15 15.15 22.10 -4.36
CA GLY A 15 15.55 22.53 -3.04
C GLY A 15 16.15 21.38 -2.22
N LYS A 16 16.63 21.71 -1.00
CA LYS A 16 17.11 20.72 -0.07
C LYS A 16 15.97 19.77 0.31
N LEU A 17 16.20 18.47 0.19
CA LEU A 17 15.25 17.44 0.60
C LEU A 17 15.38 17.19 2.13
N ASP A 18 14.36 17.52 2.89
CA ASP A 18 14.36 17.31 4.35
C ASP A 18 13.81 15.93 4.71
N ALA A 19 12.76 15.48 4.03
CA ALA A 19 12.17 14.16 4.27
C ALA A 19 11.55 13.61 2.98
N VAL A 20 11.48 12.29 2.87
CA VAL A 20 10.86 11.59 1.73
C VAL A 20 10.05 10.39 2.21
N LEU A 21 8.90 10.21 1.59
CA LEU A 21 8.04 9.07 1.80
C LEU A 21 8.34 7.99 0.77
N LEU A 22 8.58 6.77 1.23
CA LEU A 22 8.97 5.62 0.42
C LEU A 22 8.02 4.45 0.66
N HIS A 23 7.88 3.60 -0.35
CA HIS A 23 7.26 2.28 -0.20
C HIS A 23 8.14 1.22 -0.87
N SER A 24 8.71 0.34 -0.07
CA SER A 24 9.48 -0.79 -0.61
C SER A 24 8.55 -1.82 -1.25
N PRO A 25 8.83 -2.28 -2.48
CA PRO A 25 8.02 -3.29 -3.15
C PRO A 25 7.83 -4.55 -2.28
N GLY A 26 6.59 -5.00 -2.18
CA GLY A 26 6.18 -6.17 -1.40
C GLY A 26 5.38 -7.16 -2.23
N ALA A 27 4.60 -8.02 -1.56
CA ALA A 27 3.81 -9.07 -2.21
C ALA A 27 2.76 -8.52 -3.19
N GLU A 28 2.37 -7.25 -3.08
CA GLU A 28 1.51 -6.57 -4.06
C GLU A 28 2.07 -6.62 -5.48
N VAL A 29 3.40 -6.57 -5.63
CA VAL A 29 4.07 -6.67 -6.94
C VAL A 29 4.06 -8.11 -7.46
N GLU A 30 4.26 -9.10 -6.59
CA GLU A 30 4.30 -10.52 -6.95
C GLU A 30 2.90 -11.07 -7.28
N ASN A 31 1.86 -10.50 -6.68
CA ASN A 31 0.46 -10.83 -6.94
C ASN A 31 -0.07 -10.30 -8.27
N MET A 32 0.79 -9.68 -9.07
CA MET A 32 0.45 -9.19 -10.41
C MET A 32 0.27 -10.34 -11.38
N THR A 33 -0.87 -10.34 -12.08
CA THR A 33 -1.15 -11.27 -13.19
C THR A 33 -1.03 -10.53 -14.52
N PRO A 34 -0.86 -11.22 -15.67
CA PRO A 34 -0.81 -10.55 -16.97
C PRO A 34 -2.03 -9.64 -17.23
N ARG A 35 -3.19 -10.05 -16.76
CA ARG A 35 -4.44 -9.27 -16.88
C ARG A 35 -4.41 -7.99 -16.02
N ASN A 36 -3.93 -8.12 -14.78
CA ASN A 36 -3.82 -6.99 -13.86
C ASN A 36 -2.68 -6.06 -14.24
N ALA A 37 -1.58 -6.58 -14.81
CA ALA A 37 -0.46 -5.79 -15.30
C ALA A 37 -0.91 -4.78 -16.35
N GLN A 38 -1.69 -5.22 -17.34
CA GLN A 38 -2.23 -4.32 -18.37
C GLN A 38 -3.13 -3.22 -17.77
N ARG A 39 -3.99 -3.57 -16.81
CA ARG A 39 -4.87 -2.60 -16.11
C ARG A 39 -4.07 -1.63 -15.25
N ALA A 40 -2.98 -2.09 -14.64
CA ALA A 40 -2.08 -1.29 -13.83
C ALA A 40 -1.02 -0.51 -14.65
N LEU A 41 -1.15 -0.53 -15.99
CA LEU A 41 -0.25 0.13 -16.94
C LEU A 41 1.19 -0.40 -16.93
N TYR A 42 1.38 -1.66 -16.53
CA TYR A 42 2.66 -2.33 -16.65
C TYR A 42 2.80 -3.03 -18.00
N SER A 43 3.98 -2.90 -18.60
CA SER A 43 4.32 -3.59 -19.85
C SER A 43 4.72 -5.05 -19.63
N ASP A 44 5.11 -5.40 -18.40
CA ASP A 44 5.54 -6.75 -18.01
C ASP A 44 5.32 -7.00 -16.52
N ILE A 45 5.40 -8.26 -16.10
CA ILE A 45 5.33 -8.68 -14.69
C ILE A 45 6.69 -8.47 -14.04
N LEU A 46 6.72 -7.72 -12.94
CA LEU A 46 7.95 -7.46 -12.22
C LEU A 46 8.38 -8.68 -11.38
N ASN A 47 9.67 -8.95 -11.37
CA ASN A 47 10.25 -9.89 -10.43
C ASN A 47 10.53 -9.19 -9.09
N LEU A 48 9.84 -9.59 -8.03
CA LEU A 48 9.92 -8.95 -6.71
C LEU A 48 11.36 -8.90 -6.19
N SER A 49 12.12 -9.99 -6.32
CA SER A 49 13.50 -10.04 -5.79
C SER A 49 14.46 -9.08 -6.49
N ILE A 50 14.22 -8.80 -7.76
CA ILE A 50 14.98 -7.81 -8.53
C ILE A 50 14.52 -6.40 -8.14
N ALA A 51 13.21 -6.16 -8.14
CA ALA A 51 12.63 -4.87 -7.78
C ALA A 51 13.05 -4.42 -6.37
N GLN A 52 13.08 -5.33 -5.40
CA GLN A 52 13.54 -5.04 -4.04
C GLN A 52 15.00 -4.61 -4.01
N LYS A 53 15.90 -5.31 -4.70
CA LYS A 53 17.33 -4.97 -4.76
C LYS A 53 17.59 -3.61 -5.41
N GLU A 54 16.86 -3.31 -6.48
CA GLU A 54 16.94 -2.01 -7.15
C GLU A 54 16.41 -0.90 -6.25
N TYR A 55 15.27 -1.14 -5.59
CA TYR A 55 14.68 -0.17 -4.67
C TYR A 55 15.55 0.07 -3.42
N GLU A 56 16.24 -0.94 -2.91
CA GLU A 56 17.20 -0.80 -1.82
C GLU A 56 18.35 0.17 -2.18
N GLN A 57 18.76 0.22 -3.44
CA GLN A 57 19.76 1.20 -3.89
C GLN A 57 19.21 2.61 -3.82
N VAL A 58 17.97 2.83 -4.28
CA VAL A 58 17.30 4.13 -4.23
C VAL A 58 17.11 4.58 -2.79
N SER A 59 16.56 3.73 -1.94
CA SER A 59 16.35 4.02 -0.52
C SER A 59 17.67 4.25 0.22
N GLY A 60 18.73 3.49 -0.12
CA GLY A 60 20.06 3.67 0.42
C GLY A 60 20.71 5.01 0.09
N VAL A 61 20.47 5.54 -1.11
CA VAL A 61 20.92 6.90 -1.49
C VAL A 61 20.11 7.96 -0.74
N LEU A 62 18.79 7.83 -0.74
CA LEU A 62 17.89 8.80 -0.09
C LEU A 62 18.13 8.88 1.42
N ASN A 63 18.40 7.76 2.09
CA ASN A 63 18.73 7.72 3.51
C ASN A 63 20.01 8.50 3.88
N LYS A 64 20.91 8.78 2.91
CA LYS A 64 22.14 9.57 3.14
C LYS A 64 21.89 11.07 3.08
N VAL A 65 20.83 11.50 2.41
CA VAL A 65 20.58 12.91 2.10
C VAL A 65 19.34 13.49 2.76
N ALA A 66 18.39 12.63 3.18
CA ALA A 66 17.12 13.03 3.77
C ALA A 66 16.64 12.02 4.80
N LYS A 67 15.67 12.41 5.62
CA LYS A 67 14.95 11.50 6.50
C LYS A 67 13.94 10.70 5.70
N THR A 68 14.04 9.38 5.74
CA THR A 68 13.10 8.52 5.01
C THR A 68 12.01 7.97 5.93
N TYR A 69 10.81 7.84 5.39
CA TYR A 69 9.67 7.21 6.05
C TYR A 69 9.10 6.15 5.14
N GLN A 70 8.78 4.98 5.70
CA GLN A 70 8.06 3.94 4.97
C GLN A 70 6.55 4.12 5.17
N ILE A 71 5.78 4.11 4.07
CA ILE A 71 4.33 4.23 4.11
C ILE A 71 3.72 3.14 4.99
N ARG A 72 4.21 1.91 4.85
CA ARG A 72 3.72 0.76 5.63
C ARG A 72 3.83 1.01 7.13
N ASP A 73 4.95 1.57 7.60
CA ASP A 73 5.16 1.86 9.01
C ASP A 73 4.25 2.98 9.52
N LEU A 74 3.99 3.98 8.68
CA LEU A 74 3.07 5.05 9.01
C LEU A 74 1.63 4.54 9.05
N LEU A 75 1.24 3.70 8.10
CA LEU A 75 -0.08 3.08 8.07
C LEU A 75 -0.32 2.23 9.32
N ILE A 76 0.64 1.41 9.74
CA ILE A 76 0.54 0.62 10.97
C ILE A 76 0.26 1.53 12.17
N LYS A 77 0.98 2.65 12.30
CA LYS A 77 0.78 3.61 13.38
C LYS A 77 -0.61 4.27 13.37
N ILE A 78 -1.14 4.57 12.19
CA ILE A 78 -2.50 5.10 12.04
C ILE A 78 -3.52 4.02 12.47
N LEU A 79 -3.31 2.79 12.04
CA LEU A 79 -4.20 1.66 12.35
C LEU A 79 -4.16 1.23 13.83
N ASP A 80 -3.18 1.66 14.61
CA ASP A 80 -3.15 1.48 16.07
C ASP A 80 -4.18 2.38 16.79
N ASN A 81 -4.62 3.48 16.15
CA ASN A 81 -5.71 4.31 16.63
C ASN A 81 -7.04 3.73 16.15
N HIS A 82 -7.89 3.29 17.09
CA HIS A 82 -9.15 2.62 16.78
C HIS A 82 -10.11 3.50 15.94
N ALA A 83 -10.22 4.78 16.26
CA ALA A 83 -11.13 5.69 15.54
C ALA A 83 -10.69 5.91 14.09
N GLU A 84 -9.39 6.14 13.86
CA GLU A 84 -8.83 6.31 12.53
C GLU A 84 -8.93 5.02 11.70
N ARG A 85 -8.69 3.89 12.36
CA ARG A 85 -8.83 2.56 11.76
C ARG A 85 -10.26 2.32 11.31
N GLU A 86 -11.24 2.53 12.18
CA GLU A 86 -12.67 2.33 11.88
C GLU A 86 -13.11 3.23 10.71
N ALA A 87 -12.72 4.50 10.72
CA ALA A 87 -13.03 5.45 9.67
C ALA A 87 -12.41 5.03 8.31
N LEU A 88 -11.15 4.60 8.32
CA LEU A 88 -10.45 4.17 7.11
C LEU A 88 -11.08 2.89 6.53
N ILE A 89 -11.27 1.86 7.38
CA ILE A 89 -11.83 0.58 6.94
C ILE A 89 -13.27 0.75 6.48
N GLY A 90 -14.08 1.53 7.19
CA GLY A 90 -15.44 1.84 6.77
C GLY A 90 -15.50 2.48 5.38
N LYS A 91 -14.63 3.46 5.12
CA LYS A 91 -14.53 4.10 3.80
C LYS A 91 -14.10 3.11 2.72
N ILE A 92 -13.08 2.30 2.97
CA ILE A 92 -12.59 1.29 2.01
C ILE A 92 -13.69 0.27 1.71
N CYS A 93 -14.35 -0.28 2.73
CA CYS A 93 -15.40 -1.29 2.55
C CYS A 93 -16.58 -0.77 1.70
N VAL A 94 -16.94 0.50 1.86
CA VAL A 94 -17.99 1.14 1.06
C VAL A 94 -17.50 1.36 -0.38
N THR A 95 -16.30 1.90 -0.55
CA THR A 95 -15.75 2.24 -1.88
C THR A 95 -15.53 0.99 -2.74
N GLU A 96 -15.00 -0.08 -2.13
CA GLU A 96 -14.70 -1.35 -2.82
C GLU A 96 -15.90 -2.32 -2.85
N ASN A 97 -17.04 -1.92 -2.24
CA ASN A 97 -18.26 -2.74 -2.13
C ASN A 97 -18.00 -4.11 -1.47
N VAL A 98 -17.26 -4.10 -0.36
CA VAL A 98 -16.87 -5.27 0.43
C VAL A 98 -17.27 -5.14 1.90
N THR A 99 -18.44 -4.61 2.17
CA THR A 99 -18.94 -4.35 3.52
C THR A 99 -18.99 -5.59 4.40
N ASP A 100 -19.16 -6.77 3.82
CA ASP A 100 -19.18 -8.06 4.53
C ASP A 100 -17.81 -8.41 5.16
N TYR A 101 -16.74 -7.73 4.75
CA TYR A 101 -15.39 -7.93 5.30
C TYR A 101 -15.05 -6.96 6.44
N PHE A 102 -15.93 -6.02 6.78
CA PHE A 102 -15.63 -4.96 7.76
C PHE A 102 -15.18 -5.54 9.10
N GLU A 103 -15.97 -6.40 9.73
CA GLU A 103 -15.65 -7.01 11.02
C GLU A 103 -14.35 -7.83 10.96
N TYR A 104 -14.18 -8.60 9.88
CA TYR A 104 -12.96 -9.39 9.67
C TYR A 104 -11.70 -8.50 9.59
N LEU A 105 -11.76 -7.35 8.90
CA LEU A 105 -10.66 -6.41 8.81
C LEU A 105 -10.42 -5.69 10.14
N MET A 106 -11.49 -5.35 10.86
CA MET A 106 -11.39 -4.71 12.17
C MET A 106 -10.76 -5.62 13.24
N ASP A 107 -10.92 -6.92 13.15
CA ASP A 107 -10.37 -7.90 14.12
C ASP A 107 -8.87 -8.23 13.88
N MET A 108 -8.29 -7.76 12.78
CA MET A 108 -6.88 -7.99 12.47
C MET A 108 -5.94 -7.17 13.37
N SER A 109 -4.72 -7.63 13.58
CA SER A 109 -3.65 -6.77 14.11
C SER A 109 -3.32 -5.65 13.10
N SER A 110 -2.89 -4.47 13.59
CA SER A 110 -2.53 -3.33 12.71
C SER A 110 -1.50 -3.70 11.65
N LYS A 111 -0.55 -4.57 11.99
CA LYS A 111 0.48 -5.05 11.07
C LYS A 111 -0.12 -5.91 9.95
N ASN A 112 -1.00 -6.85 10.29
CA ASN A 112 -1.65 -7.73 9.31
C ASN A 112 -2.64 -6.93 8.45
N LEU A 113 -3.36 -6.02 9.06
CA LEU A 113 -4.29 -5.15 8.35
C LEU A 113 -3.56 -4.27 7.33
N ALA A 114 -2.45 -3.63 7.72
CA ALA A 114 -1.62 -2.85 6.79
C ALA A 114 -1.10 -3.70 5.62
N ALA A 115 -0.70 -4.95 5.90
CA ALA A 115 -0.29 -5.88 4.84
C ALA A 115 -1.46 -6.16 3.88
N VAL A 116 -2.63 -6.52 4.40
CA VAL A 116 -3.82 -6.83 3.59
C VAL A 116 -4.27 -5.63 2.75
N LEU A 117 -4.23 -4.41 3.32
CA LEU A 117 -4.61 -3.21 2.59
C LEU A 117 -3.67 -2.88 1.44
N ILE A 118 -2.38 -3.23 1.54
CA ILE A 118 -1.38 -2.98 0.50
C ILE A 118 -1.30 -4.16 -0.48
N GLU A 119 -1.18 -5.37 0.05
CA GLU A 119 -0.89 -6.59 -0.70
C GLU A 119 -2.16 -7.24 -1.31
N GLY A 120 -3.33 -6.73 -0.92
CA GLY A 120 -4.62 -7.22 -1.35
C GLY A 120 -5.21 -8.29 -0.43
N LEU A 121 -6.53 -8.47 -0.51
CA LEU A 121 -7.28 -9.50 0.20
C LEU A 121 -7.88 -10.47 -0.81
N PRO A 122 -7.46 -11.74 -0.83
CA PRO A 122 -8.09 -12.74 -1.68
C PRO A 122 -9.58 -12.90 -1.37
N ALA A 123 -10.40 -13.04 -2.40
CA ALA A 123 -11.82 -13.29 -2.26
C ALA A 123 -12.07 -14.69 -1.71
N LYS A 124 -13.06 -14.83 -0.81
CA LYS A 124 -13.52 -16.16 -0.37
C LYS A 124 -14.36 -16.78 -1.47
N ILE A 125 -13.85 -17.83 -2.11
CA ILE A 125 -14.55 -18.57 -3.15
C ILE A 125 -15.42 -19.64 -2.50
N ASN A 126 -16.66 -19.28 -2.13
CA ASN A 126 -17.59 -20.19 -1.45
C ASN A 126 -18.72 -20.71 -2.36
N THR A 127 -18.80 -20.20 -3.59
CA THR A 127 -19.86 -20.56 -4.53
C THR A 127 -19.28 -20.75 -5.93
N LEU A 128 -19.99 -21.53 -6.76
CA LEU A 128 -19.65 -21.71 -8.18
C LEU A 128 -19.65 -20.37 -8.92
N THR A 129 -20.57 -19.47 -8.56
CA THR A 129 -20.64 -18.12 -9.15
C THR A 129 -19.43 -17.28 -8.78
N ALA A 130 -18.89 -17.41 -7.57
CA ALA A 130 -17.66 -16.74 -7.15
C ALA A 130 -16.43 -17.32 -7.86
N TYR A 131 -16.42 -18.63 -8.09
CA TYR A 131 -15.36 -19.30 -8.88
C TYR A 131 -15.33 -18.86 -10.36
N LEU A 132 -16.49 -18.56 -10.93
CA LEU A 132 -16.63 -18.10 -12.31
C LEU A 132 -16.40 -16.58 -12.47
N LYS A 133 -16.32 -15.83 -11.36
CA LYS A 133 -15.87 -14.45 -11.39
C LYS A 133 -14.35 -14.42 -11.54
N ASP A 134 -13.89 -13.65 -12.49
CA ASP A 134 -12.46 -13.45 -12.75
C ASP A 134 -11.72 -12.63 -11.67
N ASP A 135 -12.41 -12.16 -10.64
CA ASP A 135 -11.84 -11.35 -9.56
C ASP A 135 -11.40 -12.26 -8.41
N TYR A 136 -10.10 -12.54 -8.37
CA TYR A 136 -9.47 -13.33 -7.30
C TYR A 136 -9.31 -12.56 -5.98
N TYR A 137 -9.60 -11.26 -5.97
CA TYR A 137 -9.41 -10.39 -4.81
C TYR A 137 -10.71 -9.72 -4.38
N ALA A 138 -10.96 -9.70 -3.06
CA ALA A 138 -11.97 -8.84 -2.44
C ALA A 138 -11.47 -7.40 -2.35
N LEU A 139 -10.18 -7.22 -1.98
CA LEU A 139 -9.47 -5.94 -2.09
C LEU A 139 -8.30 -6.14 -3.03
N LEU A 140 -8.23 -5.33 -4.07
CA LEU A 140 -7.15 -5.41 -5.05
C LEU A 140 -5.81 -5.00 -4.44
N PRO A 141 -4.70 -5.67 -4.79
CA PRO A 141 -3.37 -5.19 -4.45
C PRO A 141 -3.08 -3.81 -5.03
N LEU A 142 -2.35 -3.00 -4.28
CA LEU A 142 -1.97 -1.65 -4.68
C LEU A 142 -0.65 -1.68 -5.48
N TYR A 143 -0.70 -2.19 -6.69
CA TYR A 143 0.48 -2.41 -7.54
C TYR A 143 1.36 -1.19 -7.73
N ASN A 144 0.76 0.01 -7.84
CA ASN A 144 1.46 1.28 -8.10
C ASN A 144 1.83 2.04 -6.82
N PHE A 145 1.71 1.41 -5.65
CA PHE A 145 1.87 2.11 -4.38
C PHE A 145 3.29 2.61 -4.12
N TYR A 146 4.29 2.08 -4.80
CA TYR A 146 5.66 2.60 -4.70
C TYR A 146 5.90 3.89 -5.50
N PHE A 147 4.98 4.28 -6.37
CA PHE A 147 4.93 5.62 -6.97
C PHE A 147 4.24 6.59 -6.01
N THR A 148 4.88 6.84 -4.87
CA THR A 148 4.29 7.60 -3.76
C THR A 148 3.92 9.04 -4.12
N ARG A 149 4.63 9.65 -5.07
CA ARG A 149 4.37 11.00 -5.55
C ARG A 149 3.05 11.08 -6.32
N ASP A 150 2.81 10.14 -7.23
CA ASP A 150 1.65 10.16 -8.12
C ASP A 150 0.34 9.87 -7.38
N ALA A 151 0.44 9.16 -6.24
CA ALA A 151 -0.69 8.84 -5.38
C ALA A 151 -1.05 9.97 -4.38
N SER A 152 -0.21 11.00 -4.24
CA SER A 152 -0.36 12.09 -3.27
C SER A 152 -0.85 13.38 -3.93
N VAL A 153 -2.06 13.35 -4.51
CA VAL A 153 -2.72 14.56 -5.04
C VAL A 153 -3.68 15.14 -4.03
#